data_cb68dfbfee4df8ac83351a2c798c1175
#
_entry.id   cb68dfbfee4df8ac83351a2c798c1175
#
_cell.length_a   1.000
_cell.length_b   1.000
_cell.length_c   1.000
_cell.angle_alpha   90.00
_cell.angle_beta   90.00
_cell.angle_gamma   90.00
#
_symmetry.space_group_name_H-M   'P 1'
#
loop_
_entity.id
_entity.type
_entity.pdbx_description
1 polymer ?
#
loop_
_entity_poly.entity_id
_entity_poly.type
_entity_poly.pdbx_seq_one_letter_code
_entity_poly.pdbx_strand_id
1 'polypeptide(L)'
;FTTGAPANANANALVAYQVGTRFRVSAPGVVTTIRYYKGNQNNGTHTGYLRSANGTVLAQVTFRNETSSGWQTAVLSSPVRLTVRTEYRVTLLNSSGRYAITNGALASVVTVGPLSTIANGGVAGIGSGNPATTNSNKYWVDVVFDPDN
;
A
#
# COMPACT_ATOMS: atom_id res chain seq x y z
N PHE A 1 -0.60 -3.33 7.81
CA PHE A 1 -0.05 -3.73 9.13
C PHE A 1 -0.18 -2.65 10.20
N THR A 2 -0.82 -1.55 9.90
CA THR A 2 -1.10 -0.50 10.87
C THR A 2 -2.60 -0.42 11.15
N THR A 3 -2.97 0.30 12.19
CA THR A 3 -4.35 0.56 12.59
C THR A 3 -4.60 2.07 12.61
N GLY A 4 -5.83 2.47 12.91
CA GLY A 4 -6.19 3.89 12.97
C GLY A 4 -6.79 4.40 11.68
N ALA A 5 -6.76 5.72 11.51
CA ALA A 5 -7.37 6.40 10.38
C ALA A 5 -6.48 7.55 9.89
N PRO A 6 -6.53 7.87 8.58
CA PRO A 6 -5.74 8.95 8.02
C PRO A 6 -6.19 10.33 8.51
N ALA A 7 -5.24 11.27 8.54
CA ALA A 7 -5.54 12.67 8.79
C ALA A 7 -6.45 13.26 7.70
N ASN A 8 -6.22 12.86 6.44
CA ASN A 8 -7.08 13.20 5.31
C ASN A 8 -7.36 11.94 4.49
N ALA A 9 -8.62 11.49 4.51
CA ALA A 9 -9.03 10.29 3.78
C ALA A 9 -9.42 10.57 2.31
N ASN A 10 -9.58 11.83 1.91
CA ASN A 10 -10.13 12.23 0.62
C ASN A 10 -9.28 13.28 -0.10
N ALA A 11 -7.96 13.16 -0.05
CA ALA A 11 -7.08 13.96 -0.91
C ALA A 11 -7.38 13.66 -2.38
N ASN A 12 -7.12 14.60 -3.27
CA ASN A 12 -7.48 14.47 -4.67
C ASN A 12 -6.38 14.96 -5.59
N ALA A 13 -5.82 14.07 -6.38
CA ALA A 13 -4.82 14.37 -7.40
C ALA A 13 -5.43 14.85 -8.72
N LEU A 14 -6.75 14.77 -8.88
CA LEU A 14 -7.52 15.15 -10.07
C LEU A 14 -7.26 14.28 -11.31
N VAL A 15 -6.43 13.28 -11.21
CA VAL A 15 -6.13 12.26 -12.23
C VAL A 15 -5.97 10.92 -11.54
N ALA A 16 -6.05 9.82 -12.26
CA ALA A 16 -5.77 8.49 -11.71
C ALA A 16 -4.40 8.50 -11.04
N TYR A 17 -4.35 8.10 -9.76
CA TYR A 17 -3.18 8.29 -8.91
C TYR A 17 -2.85 7.04 -8.12
N GLN A 18 -1.58 6.68 -8.11
CA GLN A 18 -1.10 5.50 -7.42
C GLN A 18 -0.28 5.90 -6.20
N VAL A 19 -0.59 5.33 -5.05
CA VAL A 19 0.07 5.63 -3.79
C VAL A 19 0.41 4.35 -3.05
N GLY A 20 1.40 4.38 -2.19
CA GLY A 20 1.73 3.19 -1.42
C GLY A 20 2.86 3.36 -0.43
N THR A 21 3.38 2.20 -0.02
CA THR A 21 4.33 2.06 1.08
C THR A 21 5.49 1.17 0.63
N ARG A 22 6.71 1.62 0.92
CA ARG A 22 7.93 0.80 0.78
C ARG A 22 8.22 0.14 2.11
N PHE A 23 8.51 -1.17 2.10
CA PHE A 23 8.63 -1.94 3.33
C PHE A 23 9.60 -3.10 3.18
N ARG A 24 9.95 -3.71 4.32
CA ARG A 24 10.77 -4.92 4.43
C ARG A 24 10.17 -5.86 5.45
N VAL A 25 10.58 -7.12 5.39
CA VAL A 25 10.26 -8.13 6.41
C VAL A 25 11.54 -8.62 7.09
N SER A 26 11.45 -8.92 8.38
CA SER A 26 12.55 -9.44 9.18
C SER A 26 12.50 -10.96 9.37
N ALA A 27 11.44 -11.60 8.90
CA ALA A 27 11.24 -13.05 8.98
C ALA A 27 10.75 -13.57 7.63
N PRO A 28 11.08 -14.83 7.25
CA PRO A 28 10.54 -15.40 6.03
C PRO A 28 9.04 -15.63 6.15
N GLY A 29 8.32 -15.51 5.04
CA GLY A 29 6.88 -15.70 4.99
C GLY A 29 6.29 -15.21 3.68
N VAL A 30 4.97 -15.07 3.65
CA VAL A 30 4.22 -14.73 2.45
C VAL A 30 3.27 -13.56 2.68
N VAL A 31 3.09 -12.72 1.66
CA VAL A 31 2.00 -11.75 1.60
C VAL A 31 0.78 -12.47 1.05
N THR A 32 -0.34 -12.36 1.76
CA THR A 32 -1.61 -12.98 1.38
C THR A 32 -2.64 -11.97 0.90
N THR A 33 -2.54 -10.72 1.34
CA THR A 33 -3.61 -9.72 1.19
C THR A 33 -3.00 -8.34 1.04
N ILE A 34 -3.61 -7.51 0.20
CA ILE A 34 -3.36 -6.07 0.14
C ILE A 34 -4.56 -5.38 0.80
N ARG A 35 -4.30 -4.34 1.57
CA ARG A 35 -5.34 -3.54 2.18
C ARG A 35 -5.06 -2.05 2.07
N TYR A 36 -6.13 -1.25 2.09
CA TYR A 36 -6.01 0.20 2.09
C TYR A 36 -7.17 0.84 2.84
N TYR A 37 -6.97 2.07 3.29
CA TYR A 37 -8.01 2.86 3.93
C TYR A 37 -8.72 3.72 2.89
N LYS A 38 -10.04 3.52 2.75
CA LYS A 38 -10.88 4.20 1.77
C LYS A 38 -11.59 5.39 2.40
N GLY A 39 -11.44 6.58 1.79
CA GLY A 39 -12.28 7.72 2.10
C GLY A 39 -13.66 7.59 1.44
N ASN A 40 -14.66 8.22 2.01
CA ASN A 40 -16.03 8.12 1.52
C ASN A 40 -16.28 8.79 0.15
N GLN A 41 -15.32 9.52 -0.37
CA GLN A 41 -15.37 10.13 -1.70
C GLN A 41 -14.51 9.37 -2.72
N ASN A 42 -13.81 8.32 -2.30
CA ASN A 42 -12.93 7.55 -3.16
C ASN A 42 -13.71 6.43 -3.88
N ASN A 43 -14.49 6.81 -4.86
CA ASN A 43 -15.24 5.88 -5.70
C ASN A 43 -14.38 5.40 -6.88
N GLY A 44 -14.94 4.49 -7.70
CA GLY A 44 -14.26 3.95 -8.86
C GLY A 44 -13.50 2.67 -8.58
N THR A 45 -12.65 2.28 -9.50
CA THR A 45 -11.89 1.02 -9.43
C THR A 45 -10.63 1.22 -8.61
N HIS A 46 -10.32 0.24 -7.75
CA HIS A 46 -9.09 0.20 -6.96
C HIS A 46 -8.31 -1.06 -7.29
N THR A 47 -7.07 -0.89 -7.71
CA THR A 47 -6.16 -1.99 -8.05
C THR A 47 -4.94 -1.94 -7.14
N GLY A 48 -4.70 -3.03 -6.42
CA GLY A 48 -3.52 -3.20 -5.58
C GLY A 48 -2.40 -3.90 -6.31
N TYR A 49 -1.17 -3.44 -6.11
CA TYR A 49 0.03 -4.05 -6.66
C TYR A 49 1.02 -4.35 -5.54
N LEU A 50 1.61 -5.53 -5.58
CA LEU A 50 2.81 -5.84 -4.83
C LEU A 50 3.98 -5.84 -5.82
N ARG A 51 4.98 -5.02 -5.56
CA ARG A 51 6.11 -4.81 -6.47
C ARG A 51 7.43 -5.08 -5.76
N SER A 52 8.43 -5.48 -6.53
CA SER A 52 9.83 -5.43 -6.08
C SER A 52 10.31 -3.97 -6.01
N ALA A 53 11.50 -3.74 -5.44
CA ALA A 53 12.06 -2.40 -5.30
C ALA A 53 12.22 -1.67 -6.64
N ASN A 54 12.51 -2.39 -7.72
CA ASN A 54 12.64 -1.81 -9.07
C ASN A 54 11.30 -1.63 -9.79
N GLY A 55 10.18 -1.96 -9.14
CA GLY A 55 8.84 -1.75 -9.67
C GLY A 55 8.24 -2.93 -10.42
N THR A 56 8.93 -4.06 -10.53
CA THR A 56 8.36 -5.27 -11.14
C THR A 56 7.13 -5.72 -10.36
N VAL A 57 6.02 -5.97 -11.05
CA VAL A 57 4.78 -6.44 -10.43
C VAL A 57 4.92 -7.91 -10.09
N LEU A 58 4.83 -8.22 -8.79
CA LEU A 58 4.87 -9.60 -8.27
C LEU A 58 3.46 -10.17 -8.10
N ALA A 59 2.49 -9.31 -7.80
CA ALA A 59 1.08 -9.66 -7.71
C ALA A 59 0.22 -8.43 -7.94
N GLN A 60 -1.00 -8.66 -8.41
CA GLN A 60 -1.98 -7.62 -8.71
C GLN A 60 -3.37 -8.13 -8.34
N VAL A 61 -4.18 -7.27 -7.76
CA VAL A 61 -5.56 -7.61 -7.38
C VAL A 61 -6.48 -6.42 -7.53
N THR A 62 -7.68 -6.64 -8.06
CA THR A 62 -8.75 -5.64 -8.08
C THR A 62 -9.62 -5.82 -6.84
N PHE A 63 -9.82 -4.74 -6.09
CA PHE A 63 -10.71 -4.76 -4.92
C PHE A 63 -12.15 -4.90 -5.36
N ARG A 64 -12.90 -5.75 -4.67
CA ARG A 64 -14.32 -6.03 -4.93
C ARG A 64 -15.10 -6.00 -3.62
N ASN A 65 -16.41 -5.77 -3.72
CA ASN A 65 -17.31 -5.76 -2.56
C ASN A 65 -16.84 -4.78 -1.48
N GLU A 66 -16.36 -3.62 -1.92
CA GLU A 66 -15.87 -2.60 -1.01
C GLU A 66 -17.02 -1.97 -0.22
N THR A 67 -16.72 -1.58 1.02
CA THR A 67 -17.63 -0.75 1.81
C THR A 67 -17.51 0.72 1.39
N SER A 68 -18.36 1.60 1.91
CA SER A 68 -18.37 3.01 1.53
C SER A 68 -17.13 3.76 2.02
N SER A 69 -16.51 3.30 3.11
CA SER A 69 -15.32 3.90 3.70
C SER A 69 -14.65 2.94 4.68
N GLY A 70 -13.44 3.29 5.11
CA GLY A 70 -12.67 2.51 6.07
C GLY A 70 -11.75 1.49 5.40
N TRP A 71 -11.20 0.59 6.20
CA TRP A 71 -10.27 -0.42 5.71
C TRP A 71 -10.94 -1.37 4.71
N GLN A 72 -10.28 -1.57 3.58
CA GLN A 72 -10.65 -2.51 2.52
C GLN A 72 -9.56 -3.55 2.37
N THR A 73 -9.93 -4.78 2.05
CA THR A 73 -8.98 -5.89 1.87
C THR A 73 -9.23 -6.61 0.55
N ALA A 74 -8.16 -7.10 -0.07
CA ALA A 74 -8.24 -7.97 -1.24
C ALA A 74 -7.22 -9.08 -1.11
N VAL A 75 -7.70 -10.32 -1.09
CA VAL A 75 -6.87 -11.51 -0.98
C VAL A 75 -6.24 -11.80 -2.34
N LEU A 76 -4.93 -12.03 -2.36
CA LEU A 76 -4.21 -12.39 -3.58
C LEU A 76 -4.62 -13.80 -4.03
N SER A 77 -4.66 -14.02 -5.35
CA SER A 77 -4.97 -15.34 -5.92
C SER A 77 -3.92 -16.39 -5.54
N SER A 78 -2.67 -15.97 -5.35
CA SER A 78 -1.58 -16.79 -4.84
C SER A 78 -0.75 -15.96 -3.87
N PRO A 79 -0.42 -16.51 -2.68
CA PRO A 79 0.49 -15.82 -1.76
C PRO A 79 1.85 -15.57 -2.41
N VAL A 80 2.49 -14.46 -2.05
CA VAL A 80 3.81 -14.09 -2.57
C VAL A 80 4.85 -14.21 -1.47
N ARG A 81 5.83 -15.07 -1.68
CA ARG A 81 6.95 -15.24 -0.74
C ARG A 81 7.90 -14.06 -0.84
N LEU A 82 8.26 -13.49 0.29
CA LEU A 82 9.19 -12.37 0.39
C LEU A 82 10.55 -12.84 0.92
N THR A 83 11.59 -12.19 0.41
CA THR A 83 12.95 -12.34 0.91
C THR A 83 13.19 -11.35 2.04
N VAL A 84 13.76 -11.83 3.17
CA VAL A 84 14.06 -10.97 4.32
C VAL A 84 15.03 -9.84 3.95
N ARG A 85 14.86 -8.69 4.59
CA ARG A 85 15.68 -7.48 4.43
C ARG A 85 15.73 -6.92 3.01
N THR A 86 14.82 -7.35 2.15
CA THR A 86 14.67 -6.86 0.78
C THR A 86 13.53 -5.84 0.74
N GLU A 87 13.73 -4.74 0.03
CA GLU A 87 12.69 -3.73 -0.13
C GLU A 87 11.62 -4.20 -1.11
N TYR A 88 10.37 -4.00 -0.71
CA TYR A 88 9.18 -4.21 -1.57
C TYR A 88 8.32 -2.97 -1.53
N ARG A 89 7.42 -2.85 -2.51
CA ARG A 89 6.42 -1.79 -2.59
C ARG A 89 5.04 -2.40 -2.66
N VAL A 90 4.13 -1.90 -1.85
CA VAL A 90 2.70 -2.16 -1.99
C VAL A 90 2.03 -0.86 -2.37
N THR A 91 1.30 -0.87 -3.49
CA THR A 91 0.70 0.34 -4.04
C THR A 91 -0.76 0.11 -4.40
N LEU A 92 -1.52 1.20 -4.44
CA LEU A 92 -2.92 1.23 -4.81
C LEU A 92 -3.13 2.26 -5.91
N LEU A 93 -3.67 1.83 -7.04
CA LEU A 93 -4.14 2.73 -8.09
C LEU A 93 -5.58 3.14 -7.80
N ASN A 94 -5.78 4.43 -7.63
CA ASN A 94 -7.09 5.04 -7.41
C ASN A 94 -7.56 5.67 -8.72
N SER A 95 -8.52 5.06 -9.40
CA SER A 95 -9.00 5.55 -10.70
C SER A 95 -9.64 6.93 -10.62
N SER A 96 -10.23 7.28 -9.46
CA SER A 96 -10.85 8.59 -9.22
C SER A 96 -9.85 9.70 -8.93
N GLY A 97 -8.59 9.37 -8.58
CA GLY A 97 -7.60 10.32 -8.11
C GLY A 97 -7.69 10.65 -6.61
N ARG A 98 -8.70 10.14 -5.90
CA ARG A 98 -8.80 10.30 -4.44
C ARG A 98 -7.86 9.32 -3.74
N TYR A 99 -7.32 9.70 -2.59
CA TYR A 99 -6.45 8.86 -1.79
C TYR A 99 -6.40 9.32 -0.34
N ALA A 100 -5.98 8.44 0.56
CA ALA A 100 -5.78 8.75 1.97
C ALA A 100 -4.33 9.17 2.20
N ILE A 101 -4.12 10.09 3.13
CA ILE A 101 -2.78 10.59 3.45
C ILE A 101 -2.70 11.09 4.89
N THR A 102 -1.56 10.83 5.51
CA THR A 102 -1.09 11.54 6.71
C THR A 102 0.34 12.01 6.43
N ASN A 103 0.50 13.33 6.32
CA ASN A 103 1.80 13.92 5.97
C ASN A 103 2.84 13.60 7.04
N GLY A 104 4.03 13.22 6.60
CA GLY A 104 5.19 13.01 7.46
C GLY A 104 5.14 11.76 8.34
N ALA A 105 4.09 10.94 8.27
CA ALA A 105 3.93 9.80 9.18
C ALA A 105 4.90 8.65 8.90
N LEU A 106 5.56 8.63 7.74
CA LEU A 106 6.59 7.64 7.40
C LEU A 106 7.99 8.27 7.27
N ALA A 107 8.23 9.42 7.89
CA ALA A 107 9.57 10.00 7.94
C ALA A 107 10.55 9.06 8.63
N SER A 108 10.13 8.42 9.71
CA SER A 108 10.89 7.39 10.42
C SER A 108 10.32 6.01 10.16
N VAL A 109 11.12 4.98 10.39
CA VAL A 109 10.71 3.58 10.27
C VAL A 109 9.58 3.27 11.25
N VAL A 110 8.52 2.62 10.75
CA VAL A 110 7.42 2.09 11.55
C VAL A 110 7.50 0.57 11.48
N THR A 111 7.57 -0.09 12.64
CA THR A 111 7.67 -1.54 12.73
C THR A 111 6.47 -2.11 13.47
N VAL A 112 5.86 -3.15 12.87
CA VAL A 112 4.78 -3.93 13.47
C VAL A 112 5.08 -5.41 13.23
N GLY A 113 5.47 -6.13 14.28
CA GLY A 113 5.91 -7.52 14.14
C GLY A 113 7.08 -7.64 13.16
N PRO A 114 7.00 -8.55 12.18
CA PRO A 114 8.06 -8.73 11.18
C PRO A 114 8.05 -7.68 10.06
N LEU A 115 7.05 -6.80 10.01
CA LEU A 115 6.92 -5.78 8.98
C LEU A 115 7.53 -4.46 9.42
N SER A 116 8.32 -3.84 8.57
CA SER A 116 8.87 -2.49 8.79
C SER A 116 8.78 -1.67 7.53
N THR A 117 8.35 -0.41 7.66
CA THR A 117 8.56 0.55 6.59
C THR A 117 10.04 0.92 6.53
N ILE A 118 10.45 1.60 5.48
CA ILE A 118 11.76 2.27 5.45
C ILE A 118 11.58 3.75 5.75
N ALA A 119 12.64 4.43 6.14
CA ALA A 119 12.58 5.89 6.34
C ALA A 119 12.14 6.56 5.03
N ASN A 120 11.22 7.52 5.12
CA ASN A 120 10.59 8.17 3.97
C ASN A 120 9.93 7.14 3.03
N GLY A 121 9.18 6.22 3.62
CA GLY A 121 8.66 5.03 2.95
C GLY A 121 7.42 5.24 2.10
N GLY A 122 6.93 6.46 1.95
CA GLY A 122 5.82 6.77 1.05
C GLY A 122 6.25 6.77 -0.42
N VAL A 123 5.35 6.36 -1.30
CA VAL A 123 5.59 6.39 -2.75
C VAL A 123 4.30 6.79 -3.47
N ALA A 124 4.43 7.60 -4.52
CA ALA A 124 3.28 8.11 -5.26
C ALA A 124 3.63 8.43 -6.72
N GLY A 125 2.63 8.35 -7.60
CA GLY A 125 2.77 8.68 -9.00
C GLY A 125 1.46 8.63 -9.77
N ILE A 126 1.44 9.24 -10.94
CA ILE A 126 0.29 9.26 -11.85
C ILE A 126 0.24 7.96 -12.64
N GLY A 127 -0.98 7.40 -12.81
CA GLY A 127 -1.20 6.23 -13.66
C GLY A 127 -0.79 4.91 -13.03
N SER A 128 -0.72 3.87 -13.86
CA SER A 128 -0.57 2.48 -13.42
C SER A 128 0.87 1.96 -13.41
N GLY A 129 1.84 2.76 -13.86
CA GLY A 129 3.25 2.37 -13.86
C GLY A 129 3.85 2.35 -12.45
N ASN A 130 5.15 2.05 -12.36
CA ASN A 130 5.83 2.11 -11.07
C ASN A 130 5.89 3.55 -10.57
N PRO A 131 5.29 3.87 -9.40
CA PRO A 131 5.32 5.23 -8.87
C PRO A 131 6.77 5.69 -8.60
N ALA A 132 7.11 6.87 -9.08
CA ALA A 132 8.50 7.35 -9.07
C ALA A 132 8.83 8.27 -7.89
N THR A 133 7.83 8.96 -7.33
CA THR A 133 8.07 9.93 -6.25
C THR A 133 8.07 9.24 -4.90
N THR A 134 9.16 9.43 -4.13
CA THR A 134 9.24 8.94 -2.75
C THR A 134 9.18 10.12 -1.78
N ASN A 135 8.55 9.91 -0.63
CA ASN A 135 8.37 10.95 0.37
C ASN A 135 8.11 10.34 1.77
N SER A 136 7.88 11.22 2.75
CA SER A 136 7.65 10.83 4.13
C SER A 136 6.17 10.57 4.46
N ASN A 137 5.28 10.60 3.48
CA ASN A 137 3.84 10.50 3.74
C ASN A 137 3.39 9.06 3.88
N LYS A 138 2.42 8.85 4.76
CA LYS A 138 1.71 7.57 4.89
C LYS A 138 0.44 7.63 4.04
N TYR A 139 0.34 6.73 3.08
CA TYR A 139 -0.79 6.67 2.15
C TYR A 139 -1.81 5.59 2.49
N TRP A 140 -1.64 4.94 3.65
CA TRP A 140 -2.62 3.98 4.18
C TRP A 140 -2.88 2.80 3.23
N VAL A 141 -1.81 2.30 2.63
CA VAL A 141 -1.78 1.08 1.83
C VAL A 141 -0.75 0.16 2.44
N ASP A 142 -1.13 -1.05 2.80
CA ASP A 142 -0.21 -2.03 3.37
C ASP A 142 -0.63 -3.47 3.04
N VAL A 143 0.01 -4.43 3.68
CA VAL A 143 -0.18 -5.85 3.40
C VAL A 143 -0.52 -6.62 4.69
N VAL A 144 -1.13 -7.78 4.51
CA VAL A 144 -1.14 -8.83 5.53
C VAL A 144 -0.03 -9.81 5.18
N PHE A 145 0.90 -9.97 6.11
CA PHE A 145 2.05 -10.85 5.98
C PHE A 145 1.92 -12.01 6.96
N ASP A 146 2.10 -13.22 6.44
CA ASP A 146 2.00 -14.45 7.21
C ASP A 146 3.41 -15.06 7.33
N PRO A 147 4.09 -14.89 8.47
CA PRO A 147 5.43 -15.45 8.65
C PRO A 147 5.38 -16.98 8.78
N ASP A 148 6.45 -17.62 8.31
CA ASP A 148 6.59 -19.07 8.45
C ASP A 148 6.69 -19.45 9.94
N ASN A 149 6.22 -20.64 10.25
CA ASN A 149 6.32 -21.23 11.61
C ASN A 149 7.74 -21.72 11.89
#